data_8240a7517c0aa81ee8f7d3d4af9f8994
#
_entry.id   8240a7517c0aa81ee8f7d3d4af9f8994
#
_cell.length_a   1.000
_cell.length_b   1.000
_cell.length_c   1.000
_cell.angle_alpha   90.00
_cell.angle_beta   90.00
_cell.angle_gamma   90.00
#
_symmetry.space_group_name_H-M   'P 1'
#
loop_
_entity.id
_entity.type
_entity.pdbx_description
1 polymer ?
#
loop_
_entity_poly.entity_id
_entity_poly.type
_entity_poly.pdbx_seq_one_letter_code
_entity_poly.pdbx_strand_id
1 'polypeptide(L)'
;AAGVSAIAAMALLSVSFSLHQPGAGLLAAALAGSCIGFLRDNFNPARIFMGDGGSYFLGFSLAAISVIGPAKELTTVSLLLPLLILSLPLADMSAVIMGRVSDGRSPFYPDRRHLHHRLLRAGFSHRRTVLMIYAFTQWLAALALVAANAEMRFLWLALATAVLVWVVVRSRRQQRAALQAGTNSSTQPSAQPVSQAVRRPTGS
;
A
#
# COMPACT_ATOMS: atom_id res chain seq x y z
N ALA A 1 -3.51 -5.67 2.78
CA ALA A 1 -4.90 -5.78 2.30
C ALA A 1 -5.79 -4.69 2.90
N ALA A 2 -6.02 -4.65 4.24
CA ALA A 2 -7.02 -3.80 4.90
C ALA A 2 -6.98 -2.31 4.51
N GLY A 3 -5.81 -1.67 4.53
CA GLY A 3 -5.73 -0.24 4.22
C GLY A 3 -6.02 0.08 2.75
N VAL A 4 -5.59 -0.76 1.82
CA VAL A 4 -5.93 -0.62 0.39
C VAL A 4 -7.43 -0.80 0.21
N SER A 5 -8.03 -1.80 0.89
CA SER A 5 -9.48 -2.04 0.84
C SER A 5 -10.28 -0.90 1.47
N ALA A 6 -9.78 -0.28 2.56
CA ALA A 6 -10.40 0.90 3.15
C ALA A 6 -10.43 2.08 2.17
N ILE A 7 -9.31 2.35 1.49
CA ILE A 7 -9.21 3.43 0.48
C ILE A 7 -10.15 3.14 -0.69
N ALA A 8 -10.15 1.91 -1.20
CA ALA A 8 -11.04 1.51 -2.29
C ALA A 8 -12.52 1.62 -1.90
N ALA A 9 -12.89 1.18 -0.70
CA ALA A 9 -14.25 1.29 -0.20
C ALA A 9 -14.70 2.75 -0.02
N MET A 10 -13.83 3.65 0.47
CA MET A 10 -14.12 5.09 0.55
C MET A 10 -14.30 5.72 -0.84
N ALA A 11 -13.51 5.31 -1.82
CA ALA A 11 -13.67 5.79 -3.19
C ALA A 11 -15.00 5.30 -3.81
N LEU A 12 -15.33 4.01 -3.63
CA LEU A 12 -16.61 3.45 -4.07
C LEU A 12 -17.80 4.11 -3.37
N LEU A 13 -17.67 4.45 -2.08
CA LEU A 13 -18.66 5.23 -1.35
C LEU A 13 -18.93 6.57 -2.04
N SER A 14 -17.87 7.32 -2.35
CA SER A 14 -17.96 8.63 -3.01
C SER A 14 -18.59 8.51 -4.41
N VAL A 15 -18.20 7.51 -5.19
CA VAL A 15 -18.80 7.22 -6.50
C VAL A 15 -20.28 6.85 -6.37
N SER A 16 -20.63 6.01 -5.39
CA SER A 16 -22.02 5.59 -5.16
C SER A 16 -22.94 6.77 -4.81
N PHE A 17 -22.43 7.73 -4.03
CA PHE A 17 -23.18 8.98 -3.77
C PHE A 17 -23.35 9.81 -5.03
N SER A 18 -22.31 9.97 -5.85
CA SER A 18 -22.38 10.71 -7.11
C SER A 18 -23.37 10.08 -8.11
N LEU A 19 -23.52 8.75 -8.06
CA LEU A 19 -24.46 7.99 -8.90
C LEU A 19 -25.84 7.82 -8.27
N HIS A 20 -26.14 8.50 -7.16
CA HIS A 20 -27.42 8.38 -6.42
C HIS A 20 -27.79 6.93 -6.07
N GLN A 21 -26.80 6.12 -5.66
CA GLN A 21 -26.95 4.71 -5.27
C GLN A 21 -26.71 4.51 -3.76
N PRO A 22 -27.69 4.88 -2.89
CA PRO A 22 -27.48 4.89 -1.44
C PRO A 22 -27.21 3.49 -0.87
N GLY A 23 -27.77 2.44 -1.45
CA GLY A 23 -27.56 1.06 -1.02
C GLY A 23 -26.09 0.61 -1.19
N ALA A 24 -25.50 0.85 -2.35
CA ALA A 24 -24.09 0.56 -2.59
C ALA A 24 -23.18 1.44 -1.71
N GLY A 25 -23.57 2.71 -1.52
CA GLY A 25 -22.88 3.63 -0.62
C GLY A 25 -22.86 3.16 0.82
N LEU A 26 -23.99 2.67 1.35
CA LEU A 26 -24.07 2.14 2.71
C LEU A 26 -23.17 0.91 2.91
N LEU A 27 -23.16 -0.02 1.95
CA LEU A 27 -22.27 -1.19 1.97
C LEU A 27 -20.80 -0.78 1.93
N ALA A 28 -20.46 0.18 1.08
CA ALA A 28 -19.09 0.72 0.98
C ALA A 28 -18.67 1.41 2.28
N ALA A 29 -19.56 2.19 2.92
CA ALA A 29 -19.30 2.82 4.21
C ALA A 29 -19.07 1.79 5.33
N ALA A 30 -19.89 0.76 5.40
CA ALA A 30 -19.75 -0.33 6.38
C ALA A 30 -18.40 -1.08 6.18
N LEU A 31 -18.04 -1.39 4.93
CA LEU A 31 -16.78 -2.04 4.60
C LEU A 31 -15.58 -1.15 4.94
N ALA A 32 -15.63 0.14 4.60
CA ALA A 32 -14.57 1.11 4.93
C ALA A 32 -14.37 1.21 6.46
N GLY A 33 -15.46 1.36 7.22
CA GLY A 33 -15.44 1.43 8.67
C GLY A 33 -14.84 0.17 9.31
N SER A 34 -15.23 -1.01 8.84
CA SER A 34 -14.69 -2.29 9.29
C SER A 34 -13.19 -2.41 9.01
N CYS A 35 -12.74 -2.01 7.82
CA CYS A 35 -11.32 -2.01 7.47
C CYS A 35 -10.51 -1.03 8.33
N ILE A 36 -11.03 0.17 8.60
CA ILE A 36 -10.37 1.19 9.44
C ILE A 36 -10.27 0.69 10.89
N GLY A 37 -11.35 0.11 11.43
CA GLY A 37 -11.34 -0.51 12.75
C GLY A 37 -10.31 -1.62 12.88
N PHE A 38 -10.28 -2.54 11.91
CA PHE A 38 -9.30 -3.62 11.85
C PHE A 38 -7.86 -3.10 11.73
N LEU A 39 -7.64 -2.02 10.98
CA LEU A 39 -6.32 -1.46 10.73
C LEU A 39 -5.64 -0.96 12.00
N ARG A 40 -6.40 -0.60 13.04
CA ARG A 40 -5.88 -0.17 14.34
C ARG A 40 -4.91 -1.21 14.93
N ASP A 41 -5.25 -2.49 14.83
CA ASP A 41 -4.46 -3.57 15.40
C ASP A 41 -3.63 -4.34 14.34
N ASN A 42 -3.94 -4.16 13.05
CA ASN A 42 -3.20 -4.75 11.94
C ASN A 42 -2.08 -3.86 11.38
N PHE A 43 -2.06 -2.54 11.71
CA PHE A 43 -0.96 -1.66 11.28
C PHE A 43 0.34 -2.04 11.97
N ASN A 44 1.48 -1.84 11.28
CA ASN A 44 2.80 -2.25 11.75
C ASN A 44 3.25 -1.51 13.05
N PRO A 45 3.60 -2.24 14.13
CA PRO A 45 3.66 -3.70 14.28
C PRO A 45 2.26 -4.33 14.44
N ALA A 46 1.95 -5.31 13.59
CA ALA A 46 0.65 -5.95 13.62
C ALA A 46 0.47 -6.84 14.86
N ARG A 47 -0.67 -6.68 15.54
CA ARG A 47 -1.10 -7.54 16.67
C ARG A 47 -2.01 -8.66 16.19
N ILE A 48 -2.79 -8.41 15.15
CA ILE A 48 -3.72 -9.38 14.54
C ILE A 48 -3.46 -9.48 13.03
N PHE A 49 -3.73 -10.64 12.46
CA PHE A 49 -3.60 -10.91 11.04
C PHE A 49 -4.96 -11.26 10.44
N MET A 50 -5.19 -10.80 9.22
CA MET A 50 -6.47 -10.99 8.53
C MET A 50 -6.69 -12.42 8.04
N GLY A 51 -5.62 -13.12 7.67
CA GLY A 51 -5.69 -14.43 7.02
C GLY A 51 -6.30 -14.38 5.60
N ASP A 52 -6.36 -15.55 4.96
CA ASP A 52 -6.87 -15.65 3.59
C ASP A 52 -8.38 -15.44 3.54
N GLY A 53 -9.14 -15.98 4.50
CA GLY A 53 -10.59 -15.80 4.56
C GLY A 53 -11.00 -14.32 4.62
N GLY A 54 -10.32 -13.51 5.43
CA GLY A 54 -10.58 -12.07 5.52
C GLY A 54 -10.21 -11.33 4.22
N SER A 55 -9.09 -11.70 3.57
CA SER A 55 -8.69 -11.07 2.32
C SER A 55 -9.62 -11.42 1.16
N TYR A 56 -10.12 -12.65 1.08
CA TYR A 56 -11.15 -13.06 0.12
C TYR A 56 -12.48 -12.35 0.36
N PHE A 57 -12.91 -12.24 1.62
CA PHE A 57 -14.11 -11.49 1.97
C PHE A 57 -14.03 -10.02 1.51
N LEU A 58 -12.90 -9.34 1.76
CA LEU A 58 -12.70 -7.97 1.32
C LEU A 58 -12.71 -7.85 -0.20
N GLY A 59 -12.03 -8.75 -0.92
CA GLY A 59 -11.99 -8.75 -2.37
C GLY A 59 -13.38 -8.98 -2.98
N PHE A 60 -14.13 -9.96 -2.48
CA PHE A 60 -15.49 -10.25 -2.91
C PHE A 60 -16.43 -9.08 -2.63
N SER A 61 -16.38 -8.51 -1.43
CA SER A 61 -17.23 -7.38 -1.03
C SER A 61 -16.97 -6.15 -1.91
N LEU A 62 -15.71 -5.81 -2.15
CA LEU A 62 -15.35 -4.70 -3.05
C LEU A 62 -15.86 -4.95 -4.48
N ALA A 63 -15.68 -6.17 -5.01
CA ALA A 63 -16.19 -6.54 -6.33
C ALA A 63 -17.72 -6.44 -6.39
N ALA A 64 -18.43 -6.97 -5.42
CA ALA A 64 -19.90 -6.91 -5.35
C ALA A 64 -20.40 -5.45 -5.32
N ILE A 65 -19.83 -4.60 -4.44
CA ILE A 65 -20.19 -3.18 -4.33
C ILE A 65 -19.91 -2.45 -5.65
N SER A 66 -18.79 -2.78 -6.31
CA SER A 66 -18.39 -2.15 -7.57
C SER A 66 -19.29 -2.50 -8.75
N VAL A 67 -20.01 -3.63 -8.68
CA VAL A 67 -21.01 -4.02 -9.68
C VAL A 67 -22.37 -3.42 -9.35
N ILE A 68 -22.79 -3.49 -8.09
CA ILE A 68 -24.12 -3.02 -7.65
C ILE A 68 -24.26 -1.50 -7.83
N GLY A 69 -23.22 -0.73 -7.52
CA GLY A 69 -23.23 0.73 -7.59
C GLY A 69 -23.49 1.25 -9.01
N PRO A 70 -22.68 0.90 -10.03
CA PRO A 70 -22.83 1.36 -11.40
C PRO A 70 -23.92 0.64 -12.21
N ALA A 71 -24.51 -0.45 -11.72
CA ALA A 71 -25.40 -1.33 -12.49
C ALA A 71 -26.60 -0.63 -13.15
N LYS A 72 -27.04 0.51 -12.60
CA LYS A 72 -28.13 1.32 -13.16
C LYS A 72 -27.66 2.27 -14.29
N GLU A 73 -26.40 2.59 -14.30
CA GLU A 73 -25.77 3.50 -15.25
C GLU A 73 -24.84 2.70 -16.16
N LEU A 74 -25.37 1.92 -17.11
CA LEU A 74 -24.61 1.05 -18.02
C LEU A 74 -23.72 1.84 -19.00
N THR A 75 -22.96 2.81 -18.50
CA THR A 75 -21.98 3.53 -19.29
C THR A 75 -20.61 2.86 -19.17
N THR A 76 -19.81 2.91 -20.22
CA THR A 76 -18.43 2.40 -20.21
C THR A 76 -17.61 3.01 -19.07
N VAL A 77 -17.87 4.27 -18.74
CA VAL A 77 -17.19 4.98 -17.62
C VAL A 77 -17.51 4.33 -16.30
N SER A 78 -18.78 4.00 -16.03
CA SER A 78 -19.22 3.39 -14.77
C SER A 78 -18.56 2.03 -14.52
N LEU A 79 -18.27 1.25 -15.57
CA LEU A 79 -17.56 -0.02 -15.47
C LEU A 79 -16.05 0.15 -15.29
N LEU A 80 -15.47 1.21 -15.84
CA LEU A 80 -14.02 1.47 -15.72
C LEU A 80 -13.64 2.05 -14.35
N LEU A 81 -14.55 2.76 -13.65
CA LEU A 81 -14.26 3.36 -12.36
C LEU A 81 -13.79 2.36 -11.29
N PRO A 82 -14.50 1.23 -11.05
CA PRO A 82 -14.04 0.22 -10.12
C PRO A 82 -12.69 -0.39 -10.51
N LEU A 83 -12.46 -0.61 -11.80
CA LEU A 83 -11.18 -1.13 -12.31
C LEU A 83 -10.04 -0.16 -12.02
N LEU A 84 -10.27 1.15 -12.16
CA LEU A 84 -9.29 2.17 -11.85
C LEU A 84 -9.01 2.24 -10.34
N ILE A 85 -10.04 2.16 -9.50
CA ILE A 85 -9.90 2.14 -8.03
C ILE A 85 -9.11 0.91 -7.58
N LEU A 86 -9.37 -0.25 -8.18
CA LEU A 86 -8.73 -1.52 -7.85
C LEU A 86 -7.48 -1.80 -8.70
N SER A 87 -7.05 -0.86 -9.54
CA SER A 87 -5.97 -1.08 -10.52
C SER A 87 -4.64 -1.48 -9.88
N LEU A 88 -4.29 -0.94 -8.71
CA LEU A 88 -3.05 -1.29 -8.04
C LEU A 88 -2.98 -2.77 -7.61
N PRO A 89 -3.95 -3.33 -6.85
CA PRO A 89 -3.94 -4.74 -6.53
C PRO A 89 -4.08 -5.64 -7.76
N LEU A 90 -4.86 -5.25 -8.76
CA LEU A 90 -4.99 -6.00 -10.01
C LEU A 90 -3.67 -6.02 -10.79
N ALA A 91 -2.99 -4.88 -10.92
CA ALA A 91 -1.70 -4.79 -11.59
C ALA A 91 -0.61 -5.60 -10.86
N ASP A 92 -0.57 -5.55 -9.52
CA ASP A 92 0.40 -6.32 -8.73
C ASP A 92 0.19 -7.84 -8.93
N MET A 93 -1.05 -8.33 -8.85
CA MET A 93 -1.37 -9.72 -9.11
C MET A 93 -1.06 -10.13 -10.54
N SER A 94 -1.47 -9.34 -11.54
CA SER A 94 -1.21 -9.60 -12.95
C SER A 94 0.29 -9.68 -13.23
N ALA A 95 1.08 -8.75 -12.71
CA ALA A 95 2.54 -8.75 -12.89
C ALA A 95 3.19 -10.01 -12.31
N VAL A 96 2.73 -10.48 -11.15
CA VAL A 96 3.24 -11.71 -10.52
C VAL A 96 2.85 -12.95 -11.34
N ILE A 97 1.58 -13.05 -11.78
CA ILE A 97 1.10 -14.16 -12.61
C ILE A 97 1.86 -14.21 -13.95
N MET A 98 1.98 -13.07 -14.63
CA MET A 98 2.73 -12.99 -15.90
C MET A 98 4.18 -13.41 -15.71
N GLY A 99 4.84 -12.95 -14.64
CA GLY A 99 6.21 -13.36 -14.31
C GLY A 99 6.35 -14.86 -14.04
N ARG A 100 5.35 -15.51 -13.40
CA ARG A 100 5.35 -16.96 -13.18
C ARG A 100 5.20 -17.73 -14.50
N VAL A 101 4.24 -17.31 -15.32
CA VAL A 101 3.96 -17.93 -16.62
C VAL A 101 5.17 -17.78 -17.56
N SER A 102 5.83 -16.62 -17.60
CA SER A 102 7.03 -16.41 -18.40
C SER A 102 8.23 -17.26 -17.94
N ASP A 103 8.29 -17.61 -16.63
CA ASP A 103 9.28 -18.54 -16.08
C ASP A 103 8.87 -20.02 -16.25
N GLY A 104 7.77 -20.34 -16.97
CA GLY A 104 7.25 -21.70 -17.14
C GLY A 104 6.67 -22.31 -15.85
N ARG A 105 6.30 -21.50 -14.85
CA ARG A 105 5.76 -21.95 -13.57
C ARG A 105 4.24 -21.82 -13.52
N SER A 106 3.62 -22.63 -12.67
CA SER A 106 2.17 -22.52 -12.42
C SER A 106 1.81 -21.14 -11.85
N PRO A 107 0.69 -20.51 -12.29
CA PRO A 107 0.17 -19.28 -11.72
C PRO A 107 -0.06 -19.34 -10.21
N PHE A 108 -0.32 -20.52 -9.67
CA PHE A 108 -0.60 -20.77 -8.23
C PHE A 108 0.66 -21.02 -7.38
N TYR A 109 1.84 -20.98 -8.00
CA TYR A 109 3.08 -21.21 -7.25
C TYR A 109 3.33 -20.07 -6.23
N PRO A 110 3.75 -20.37 -4.98
CA PRO A 110 4.09 -19.34 -4.00
C PRO A 110 5.23 -18.45 -4.53
N ASP A 111 5.05 -17.12 -4.48
CA ASP A 111 6.05 -16.18 -4.98
C ASP A 111 6.21 -14.97 -4.04
N ARG A 112 7.42 -14.41 -4.01
CA ARG A 112 7.79 -13.21 -3.24
C ARG A 112 8.07 -12.01 -4.17
N ARG A 113 7.45 -11.95 -5.35
CA ARG A 113 7.66 -10.90 -6.37
C ARG A 113 6.64 -9.77 -6.29
N HIS A 114 5.70 -9.79 -5.33
CA HIS A 114 4.75 -8.72 -5.11
C HIS A 114 5.42 -7.37 -4.90
N LEU A 115 4.72 -6.28 -5.26
CA LEU A 115 5.21 -4.90 -5.18
C LEU A 115 5.84 -4.56 -3.82
N HIS A 116 5.19 -4.96 -2.72
CA HIS A 116 5.72 -4.71 -1.38
C HIS A 116 7.07 -5.40 -1.13
N HIS A 117 7.28 -6.62 -1.62
CA HIS A 117 8.58 -7.31 -1.52
C HIS A 117 9.67 -6.62 -2.36
N ARG A 118 9.29 -6.07 -3.53
CA ARG A 118 10.23 -5.31 -4.37
C ARG A 118 10.68 -4.03 -3.69
N LEU A 119 9.76 -3.30 -3.04
CA LEU A 119 10.06 -2.09 -2.28
C LEU A 119 10.93 -2.38 -1.05
N LEU A 120 10.67 -3.46 -0.31
CA LEU A 120 11.50 -3.89 0.81
C LEU A 120 12.93 -4.23 0.35
N ARG A 121 13.08 -4.93 -0.78
CA ARG A 121 14.41 -5.21 -1.37
C ARG A 121 15.14 -3.96 -1.85
N ALA A 122 14.42 -2.92 -2.23
CA ALA A 122 14.98 -1.61 -2.55
C ALA A 122 15.42 -0.80 -1.31
N GLY A 123 15.37 -1.39 -0.09
CA GLY A 123 15.84 -0.78 1.15
C GLY A 123 14.82 0.09 1.88
N PHE A 124 13.54 0.05 1.49
CA PHE A 124 12.50 0.76 2.25
C PHE A 124 12.10 -0.01 3.50
N SER A 125 11.86 0.69 4.61
CA SER A 125 11.32 0.07 5.81
C SER A 125 9.87 -0.39 5.58
N HIS A 126 9.42 -1.38 6.35
CA HIS A 126 8.07 -1.96 6.20
C HIS A 126 6.95 -0.89 6.27
N ARG A 127 7.02 0.02 7.25
CA ARG A 127 6.05 1.12 7.38
C ARG A 127 6.04 2.05 6.16
N ARG A 128 7.21 2.39 5.60
CA ARG A 128 7.32 3.26 4.42
C ARG A 128 6.74 2.58 3.18
N THR A 129 7.05 1.31 2.99
CA THR A 129 6.49 0.52 1.89
C THR A 129 4.96 0.55 1.91
N VAL A 130 4.35 0.32 3.08
CA VAL A 130 2.89 0.35 3.24
C VAL A 130 2.32 1.75 2.96
N LEU A 131 2.94 2.81 3.49
CA LEU A 131 2.49 4.19 3.25
C LEU A 131 2.60 4.61 1.79
N MET A 132 3.64 4.17 1.07
CA MET A 132 3.79 4.42 -0.38
C MET A 132 2.68 3.72 -1.17
N ILE A 133 2.36 2.47 -0.84
CA ILE A 133 1.25 1.73 -1.45
C ILE A 133 -0.08 2.45 -1.20
N TYR A 134 -0.34 2.89 0.03
CA TYR A 134 -1.57 3.64 0.37
C TYR A 134 -1.66 4.96 -0.39
N ALA A 135 -0.57 5.75 -0.43
CA ALA A 135 -0.53 7.02 -1.14
C ALA A 135 -0.79 6.83 -2.65
N PHE A 136 -0.22 5.79 -3.25
CA PHE A 136 -0.43 5.47 -4.67
C PHE A 136 -1.87 4.98 -4.93
N THR A 137 -2.41 4.13 -4.07
CA THR A 137 -3.82 3.68 -4.14
C THR A 137 -4.77 4.87 -4.02
N GLN A 138 -4.50 5.78 -3.07
CA GLN A 138 -5.31 7.00 -2.89
C GLN A 138 -5.26 7.91 -4.12
N TRP A 139 -4.10 8.00 -4.77
CA TRP A 139 -3.97 8.81 -5.99
C TRP A 139 -4.78 8.21 -7.16
N LEU A 140 -4.73 6.88 -7.35
CA LEU A 140 -5.55 6.18 -8.34
C LEU A 140 -7.06 6.34 -8.05
N ALA A 141 -7.45 6.24 -6.78
CA ALA A 141 -8.83 6.49 -6.36
C ALA A 141 -9.29 7.92 -6.66
N ALA A 142 -8.41 8.92 -6.45
CA ALA A 142 -8.71 10.31 -6.79
C ALA A 142 -8.85 10.53 -8.30
N LEU A 143 -8.05 9.85 -9.13
CA LEU A 143 -8.24 9.85 -10.60
C LEU A 143 -9.60 9.27 -11.00
N ALA A 144 -10.03 8.19 -10.35
CA ALA A 144 -11.36 7.63 -10.57
C ALA A 144 -12.48 8.62 -10.23
N LEU A 145 -12.35 9.36 -9.13
CA LEU A 145 -13.31 10.42 -8.75
C LEU A 145 -13.34 11.58 -9.75
N VAL A 146 -12.20 11.93 -10.34
CA VAL A 146 -12.15 12.91 -11.43
C VAL A 146 -12.91 12.39 -12.66
N ALA A 147 -12.69 11.14 -13.04
CA ALA A 147 -13.38 10.50 -14.16
C ALA A 147 -14.89 10.36 -13.92
N ALA A 148 -15.31 10.17 -12.68
CA ALA A 148 -16.71 10.13 -12.26
C ALA A 148 -17.40 11.49 -12.21
N ASN A 149 -16.71 12.58 -12.54
CA ASN A 149 -17.20 13.95 -12.36
C ASN A 149 -17.73 14.25 -10.95
N ALA A 150 -17.19 13.56 -9.94
CA ALA A 150 -17.58 13.74 -8.55
C ALA A 150 -17.39 15.19 -8.08
N GLU A 151 -18.25 15.65 -7.19
CA GLU A 151 -18.09 16.95 -6.57
C GLU A 151 -16.71 17.07 -5.91
N MET A 152 -16.11 18.26 -5.93
CA MET A 152 -14.77 18.55 -5.39
C MET A 152 -13.63 17.67 -5.96
N ARG A 153 -13.80 17.07 -7.13
CA ARG A 153 -12.82 16.17 -7.78
C ARG A 153 -11.40 16.71 -7.84
N PHE A 154 -11.24 17.99 -8.14
CA PHE A 154 -9.91 18.61 -8.21
C PHE A 154 -9.27 18.78 -6.84
N LEU A 155 -10.07 19.02 -5.79
CA LEU A 155 -9.58 19.09 -4.42
C LEU A 155 -9.05 17.72 -3.96
N TRP A 156 -9.78 16.65 -4.24
CA TRP A 156 -9.35 15.29 -3.93
C TRP A 156 -8.08 14.90 -4.67
N LEU A 157 -7.99 15.27 -5.95
CA LEU A 157 -6.78 15.01 -6.75
C LEU A 157 -5.58 15.80 -6.24
N ALA A 158 -5.76 17.09 -5.93
CA ALA A 158 -4.71 17.93 -5.39
C ALA A 158 -4.20 17.40 -4.03
N LEU A 159 -5.11 17.04 -3.12
CA LEU A 159 -4.77 16.47 -1.82
C LEU A 159 -4.03 15.13 -1.97
N ALA A 160 -4.54 14.23 -2.81
CA ALA A 160 -3.92 12.94 -3.06
C ALA A 160 -2.52 13.08 -3.68
N THR A 161 -2.36 14.03 -4.61
CA THR A 161 -1.05 14.33 -5.23
C THR A 161 -0.09 14.92 -4.20
N ALA A 162 -0.54 15.84 -3.35
CA ALA A 162 0.27 16.40 -2.28
C ALA A 162 0.74 15.33 -1.29
N VAL A 163 -0.16 14.42 -0.87
CA VAL A 163 0.18 13.30 0.02
C VAL A 163 1.18 12.36 -0.64
N LEU A 164 0.98 12.00 -1.92
CA LEU A 164 1.89 11.13 -2.67
C LEU A 164 3.29 11.75 -2.75
N VAL A 165 3.37 13.00 -3.17
CA VAL A 165 4.65 13.73 -3.27
C VAL A 165 5.33 13.81 -1.91
N TRP A 166 4.59 14.17 -0.86
CA TRP A 166 5.14 14.25 0.50
C TRP A 166 5.71 12.91 0.97
N VAL A 167 4.97 11.80 0.78
CA VAL A 167 5.42 10.45 1.16
C VAL A 167 6.67 10.06 0.38
N VAL A 168 6.70 10.30 -0.93
CA VAL A 168 7.84 9.97 -1.80
C VAL A 168 9.07 10.80 -1.42
N VAL A 169 8.93 12.11 -1.26
CA VAL A 169 10.04 13.02 -0.90
C VAL A 169 10.60 12.65 0.48
N ARG A 170 9.73 12.45 1.48
CA ARG A 170 10.15 12.06 2.82
C ARG A 170 10.86 10.71 2.83
N SER A 171 10.39 9.74 2.05
CA SER A 171 11.02 8.43 1.92
C SER A 171 12.42 8.51 1.31
N ARG A 172 12.57 9.32 0.25
CA ARG A 172 13.88 9.53 -0.41
C ARG A 172 14.88 10.26 0.49
N ARG A 173 14.46 11.31 1.21
CA ARG A 173 15.32 12.04 2.16
C ARG A 173 15.89 11.12 3.24
N GLN A 174 15.07 10.26 3.80
CA GLN A 174 15.49 9.35 4.86
C GLN A 174 16.40 8.21 4.34
N GLN A 175 16.22 7.75 3.10
CA GLN A 175 17.17 6.82 2.48
C GLN A 175 18.55 7.45 2.30
N ARG A 176 18.62 8.68 1.78
CA ARG A 176 19.88 9.40 1.60
C ARG A 176 20.60 9.63 2.94
N ALA A 177 19.88 10.01 3.99
CA ALA A 177 20.46 10.17 5.33
C ALA A 177 21.02 8.86 5.89
N ALA A 178 20.33 7.72 5.69
CA ALA A 178 20.80 6.41 6.13
C ALA A 178 22.07 5.96 5.38
N LEU A 179 22.16 6.22 4.06
CA LEU A 179 23.34 5.93 3.26
C LEU A 179 24.55 6.77 3.70
N GLN A 180 24.36 8.06 3.97
CA GLN A 180 25.41 8.96 4.45
C GLN A 180 25.93 8.57 5.84
N ALA A 181 25.03 8.17 6.74
CA ALA A 181 25.42 7.69 8.08
C ALA A 181 26.26 6.40 8.01
N GLY A 182 25.90 5.47 7.09
CA GLY A 182 26.65 4.25 6.86
C GLY A 182 28.05 4.50 6.28
N THR A 183 28.21 5.50 5.41
CA THR A 183 29.50 5.86 4.83
C THR A 183 30.43 6.51 5.86
N ASN A 184 29.89 7.34 6.74
CA ASN A 184 30.68 8.00 7.80
C ASN A 184 31.15 7.04 8.89
N SER A 185 30.38 5.98 9.18
CA SER A 185 30.80 4.95 10.16
C SER A 185 31.89 4.03 9.63
N SER A 186 32.00 3.85 8.31
CA SER A 186 33.07 3.05 7.69
C SER A 186 34.38 3.81 7.52
N THR A 187 34.37 5.15 7.68
CA THR A 187 35.53 6.02 7.51
C THR A 187 36.21 6.38 8.86
N GLN A 188 35.63 5.98 10.01
CA GLN A 188 36.33 6.13 11.30
C GLN A 188 37.36 5.00 11.41
N PRO A 189 38.68 5.32 11.49
CA PRO A 189 39.70 4.31 11.77
C PRO A 189 39.35 3.69 13.16
N SER A 190 39.33 2.36 13.19
CA SER A 190 39.23 1.63 14.45
C SER A 190 40.37 2.07 15.36
N ALA A 191 40.08 2.89 16.36
CA ALA A 191 41.01 3.15 17.44
C ALA A 191 41.27 1.79 18.12
N GLN A 192 42.43 1.21 17.82
CA GLN A 192 42.88 -0.02 18.48
C GLN A 192 42.94 0.27 19.98
N PRO A 193 42.40 -0.58 20.86
CA PRO A 193 42.66 -0.48 22.27
C PRO A 193 44.15 -0.72 22.50
N VAL A 194 44.82 0.33 22.99
CA VAL A 194 46.22 0.27 23.43
C VAL A 194 46.33 -0.88 24.41
N SER A 195 47.17 -1.85 24.01
CA SER A 195 47.62 -3.01 24.78
C SER A 195 47.98 -2.60 26.21
N GLN A 196 47.19 -3.04 27.20
CA GLN A 196 47.64 -3.06 28.59
C GLN A 196 48.78 -4.11 28.71
N ALA A 197 50.00 -3.58 28.75
CA ALA A 197 51.19 -4.37 29.04
C ALA A 197 51.00 -5.16 30.34
N VAL A 198 51.04 -6.46 30.19
CA VAL A 198 51.09 -7.43 31.29
C VAL A 198 52.34 -7.13 32.13
N ARG A 199 52.16 -6.55 33.31
CA ARG A 199 53.19 -6.60 34.39
C ARG A 199 53.15 -8.00 34.99
N ARG A 200 54.17 -8.80 34.65
CA ARG A 200 54.49 -10.01 35.41
C ARG A 200 55.07 -9.60 36.77
N PRO A 201 54.59 -10.11 37.89
CA PRO A 201 55.34 -10.05 39.16
C PRO A 201 56.41 -11.14 39.11
N THR A 202 57.69 -10.71 39.17
CA THR A 202 58.83 -11.58 39.48
C THR A 202 58.73 -11.96 40.95
N GLY A 203 58.67 -13.27 41.21
CA GLY A 203 58.65 -13.85 42.54
C GLY A 203 60.01 -13.81 43.23
N SER A 204 59.97 -13.99 44.47
CA SER A 204 60.95 -14.64 45.34
C SER A 204 60.19 -15.48 46.34
#